data_1f96c2a3a7fcc7a8e229742ec5a41270
#
_entry.id   1f96c2a3a7fcc7a8e229742ec5a41270
#
_cell.length_a   1.000
_cell.length_b   1.000
_cell.length_c   1.000
_cell.angle_alpha   90.00
_cell.angle_beta   90.00
_cell.angle_gamma   90.00
#
_symmetry.space_group_name_H-M   'P 1'
#
loop_
_entity.id
_entity.type
_entity.pdbx_description
1 polymer ?
#
loop_
_entity_poly.entity_id
_entity_poly.type
_entity_poly.pdbx_seq_one_letter_code
_entity_poly.pdbx_strand_id
1 'polypeptide(L)'
;IMVILVMKLLTTTFATLLRYLTPIDFTTNFGFMLVEFTVFLVALFLIHITSQKTVLKQGFTGFFKSLWSGMVFFGVVALGCLVFTTEGITNNAEYKSLPEILFFILFVLLIGLAEEFIFRGIITDSILQRFDHSTAGIVFTVISSSILFGLFHFFNFFSGQALEETFVQMIATSMTGCLLGAIYVRHKNIYAVAFLHALLDFTTMFERGFLEGNSIQYENIAVDFVPRLIQALKSQSVFVIAAIFVLRPKILKKLVRESR
;
A
#
# COMPACT_ATOMS: atom_id res chain seq x y z
N ILE A 1 7.05 -15.10 -3.92
CA ILE A 1 8.37 -14.45 -4.16
C ILE A 1 8.56 -14.23 -5.66
N MET A 2 8.46 -15.26 -6.52
CA MET A 2 8.66 -15.14 -7.97
C MET A 2 7.82 -14.01 -8.59
N VAL A 3 6.54 -13.89 -8.27
CA VAL A 3 5.66 -12.81 -8.77
C VAL A 3 6.21 -11.42 -8.41
N ILE A 4 6.70 -11.24 -7.18
CA ILE A 4 7.30 -9.97 -6.71
C ILE A 4 8.55 -9.64 -7.52
N LEU A 5 9.44 -10.61 -7.74
CA LEU A 5 10.66 -10.40 -8.52
C LEU A 5 10.36 -10.07 -9.99
N VAL A 6 9.41 -10.80 -10.60
CA VAL A 6 8.97 -10.54 -11.98
C VAL A 6 8.34 -9.15 -12.08
N MET A 7 7.47 -8.78 -11.15
CA MET A 7 6.89 -7.44 -11.09
C MET A 7 8.00 -6.38 -11.04
N LYS A 8 8.94 -6.50 -10.10
CA LYS A 8 10.02 -5.52 -9.94
C LYS A 8 10.90 -5.43 -11.19
N LEU A 9 11.27 -6.56 -11.80
CA LEU A 9 12.05 -6.59 -13.03
C LEU A 9 11.31 -5.86 -14.17
N LEU A 10 10.06 -6.21 -14.41
CA LEU A 10 9.27 -5.60 -15.50
C LEU A 10 9.09 -4.10 -15.26
N THR A 11 8.69 -3.69 -14.05
CA THR A 11 8.45 -2.27 -13.73
C THR A 11 9.73 -1.44 -13.83
N THR A 12 10.86 -1.95 -13.34
CA THR A 12 12.15 -1.24 -13.46
C THR A 12 12.56 -1.11 -14.92
N THR A 13 12.41 -2.18 -15.73
CA THR A 13 12.74 -2.14 -17.16
C THR A 13 11.88 -1.13 -17.90
N PHE A 14 10.55 -1.14 -17.70
CA PHE A 14 9.63 -0.20 -18.34
C PHE A 14 9.86 1.25 -17.88
N ALA A 15 10.06 1.48 -16.59
CA ALA A 15 10.33 2.82 -16.07
C ALA A 15 11.65 3.39 -16.63
N THR A 16 12.69 2.55 -16.73
CA THR A 16 13.97 2.95 -17.34
C THR A 16 13.79 3.29 -18.83
N LEU A 17 13.08 2.42 -19.57
CA LEU A 17 12.80 2.64 -20.98
C LEU A 17 11.99 3.94 -21.20
N LEU A 18 10.97 4.17 -20.39
CA LEU A 18 10.14 5.37 -20.44
C LEU A 18 10.97 6.64 -20.20
N ARG A 19 11.85 6.63 -19.19
CA ARG A 19 12.77 7.74 -18.91
C ARG A 19 13.75 8.01 -20.05
N TYR A 20 14.20 6.96 -20.74
CA TYR A 20 15.15 7.10 -21.85
C TYR A 20 14.49 7.59 -23.16
N LEU A 21 13.25 7.16 -23.42
CA LEU A 21 12.57 7.43 -24.69
C LEU A 21 11.71 8.70 -24.70
N THR A 22 11.47 9.32 -23.54
CA THR A 22 10.57 10.48 -23.44
C THR A 22 11.28 11.69 -22.82
N PRO A 23 10.93 12.92 -23.22
CA PRO A 23 11.43 14.15 -22.59
C PRO A 23 10.70 14.50 -21.29
N ILE A 24 10.01 13.57 -20.66
CA ILE A 24 9.19 13.80 -19.47
C ILE A 24 10.10 13.99 -18.26
N ASP A 25 9.81 15.02 -17.45
CA ASP A 25 10.43 15.21 -16.17
C ASP A 25 9.79 14.25 -15.14
N PHE A 26 10.57 13.23 -14.74
CA PHE A 26 10.16 12.22 -13.77
C PHE A 26 10.38 12.66 -12.31
N THR A 27 10.64 13.93 -12.05
CA THR A 27 10.65 14.50 -10.70
C THR A 27 9.32 15.19 -10.34
N THR A 28 8.43 15.35 -11.31
CA THR A 28 7.08 15.90 -11.14
C THR A 28 6.07 14.83 -10.72
N ASN A 29 4.94 15.25 -10.17
CA ASN A 29 3.84 14.33 -9.83
C ASN A 29 3.30 13.62 -11.09
N PHE A 30 3.29 14.31 -12.24
CA PHE A 30 2.95 13.69 -13.51
C PHE A 30 3.91 12.57 -13.90
N GLY A 31 5.21 12.79 -13.75
CA GLY A 31 6.22 11.77 -14.06
C GLY A 31 6.09 10.54 -13.13
N PHE A 32 5.88 10.75 -11.84
CA PHE A 32 5.63 9.66 -10.89
C PHE A 32 4.35 8.89 -11.21
N MET A 33 3.27 9.59 -11.54
CA MET A 33 2.00 8.97 -11.95
C MET A 33 2.17 8.08 -13.17
N LEU A 34 2.94 8.50 -14.19
CA LEU A 34 3.20 7.68 -15.37
C LEU A 34 3.98 6.40 -15.07
N VAL A 35 5.00 6.50 -14.20
CA VAL A 35 5.74 5.31 -13.75
C VAL A 35 4.79 4.36 -13.05
N GLU A 36 3.97 4.85 -12.11
CA GLU A 36 3.05 4.02 -11.34
C GLU A 36 1.92 3.44 -12.21
N PHE A 37 1.47 4.16 -13.22
CA PHE A 37 0.55 3.61 -14.21
C PHE A 37 1.15 2.39 -14.93
N THR A 38 2.46 2.41 -15.22
CA THR A 38 3.16 1.25 -15.77
C THR A 38 3.18 0.09 -14.78
N VAL A 39 3.43 0.35 -13.49
CA VAL A 39 3.38 -0.66 -12.41
C VAL A 39 1.99 -1.28 -12.33
N PHE A 40 0.94 -0.46 -12.39
CA PHE A 40 -0.44 -0.92 -12.40
C PHE A 40 -0.75 -1.83 -13.60
N LEU A 41 -0.29 -1.48 -14.82
CA LEU A 41 -0.48 -2.33 -16.00
C LEU A 41 0.23 -3.66 -15.85
N VAL A 42 1.44 -3.69 -15.28
CA VAL A 42 2.15 -4.93 -14.96
C VAL A 42 1.38 -5.76 -13.94
N ALA A 43 0.81 -5.15 -12.90
CA ALA A 43 -0.02 -5.84 -11.91
C ALA A 43 -1.26 -6.49 -12.56
N LEU A 44 -1.95 -5.77 -13.45
CA LEU A 44 -3.07 -6.31 -14.23
C LEU A 44 -2.65 -7.50 -15.10
N PHE A 45 -1.52 -7.39 -15.78
CA PHE A 45 -0.96 -8.48 -16.58
C PHE A 45 -0.67 -9.71 -15.71
N LEU A 46 -0.04 -9.53 -14.55
CA LEU A 46 0.26 -10.63 -13.63
C LEU A 46 -1.01 -11.29 -13.07
N ILE A 47 -2.05 -10.53 -12.74
CA ILE A 47 -3.37 -11.09 -12.37
C ILE A 47 -3.92 -11.94 -13.52
N HIS A 48 -3.76 -11.46 -14.76
CA HIS A 48 -4.28 -12.17 -15.93
C HIS A 48 -3.60 -13.51 -16.14
N ILE A 49 -2.27 -13.57 -16.04
CA ILE A 49 -1.51 -14.82 -16.28
C ILE A 49 -1.52 -15.79 -15.10
N THR A 50 -1.74 -15.30 -13.87
CA THR A 50 -1.83 -16.14 -12.66
C THR A 50 -3.22 -16.73 -12.40
N SER A 51 -4.16 -16.57 -13.34
CA SER A 51 -5.53 -17.07 -13.25
C SER A 51 -6.37 -16.50 -12.09
N GLN A 52 -5.93 -15.38 -11.49
CA GLN A 52 -6.65 -14.71 -10.39
C GLN A 52 -7.67 -13.65 -10.89
N LYS A 53 -8.16 -13.79 -12.12
CA LYS A 53 -9.07 -12.83 -12.79
C LYS A 53 -10.37 -12.58 -12.04
N THR A 54 -10.79 -13.50 -11.19
CA THR A 54 -12.01 -13.36 -10.36
C THR A 54 -11.93 -12.18 -9.40
N VAL A 55 -10.71 -11.80 -8.99
CA VAL A 55 -10.44 -10.62 -8.14
C VAL A 55 -10.95 -9.33 -8.80
N LEU A 56 -10.79 -9.20 -10.12
CA LEU A 56 -11.23 -8.01 -10.87
C LEU A 56 -12.76 -7.89 -10.98
N LYS A 57 -13.51 -8.97 -10.72
CA LYS A 57 -14.97 -9.03 -10.81
C LYS A 57 -15.70 -8.73 -9.50
N GLN A 58 -14.97 -8.39 -8.43
CA GLN A 58 -15.56 -8.21 -7.09
C GLN A 58 -16.56 -7.02 -7.03
N GLY A 59 -16.37 -6.00 -7.85
CA GLY A 59 -17.27 -4.86 -7.93
C GLY A 59 -17.48 -4.18 -6.57
N PHE A 60 -18.72 -3.79 -6.27
CA PHE A 60 -19.09 -3.17 -4.99
C PHE A 60 -19.48 -4.16 -3.89
N THR A 61 -19.48 -5.48 -4.17
CA THR A 61 -19.80 -6.47 -3.15
C THR A 61 -18.81 -6.43 -2.00
N GLY A 62 -19.28 -6.16 -0.78
CA GLY A 62 -18.42 -6.02 0.40
C GLY A 62 -17.63 -4.71 0.50
N PHE A 63 -17.68 -3.82 -0.50
CA PHE A 63 -16.89 -2.58 -0.53
C PHE A 63 -17.12 -1.71 0.72
N PHE A 64 -18.35 -1.31 0.99
CA PHE A 64 -18.67 -0.48 2.16
C PHE A 64 -18.42 -1.19 3.50
N LYS A 65 -18.60 -2.53 3.56
CA LYS A 65 -18.23 -3.31 4.75
C LYS A 65 -16.72 -3.33 4.98
N SER A 66 -15.93 -3.35 3.92
CA SER A 66 -14.48 -3.22 3.99
C SER A 66 -14.07 -1.84 4.51
N LEU A 67 -14.66 -0.75 3.96
CA LEU A 67 -14.40 0.62 4.43
C LEU A 67 -14.76 0.76 5.92
N TRP A 68 -15.91 0.23 6.35
CA TRP A 68 -16.29 0.23 7.76
C TRP A 68 -15.28 -0.50 8.65
N SER A 69 -14.78 -1.67 8.20
CA SER A 69 -13.74 -2.40 8.92
C SER A 69 -12.39 -1.68 8.93
N GLY A 70 -12.18 -0.78 7.98
CA GLY A 70 -11.00 0.07 7.83
C GLY A 70 -11.16 1.49 8.40
N MET A 71 -12.15 1.77 9.27
CA MET A 71 -12.38 3.12 9.81
C MET A 71 -11.15 3.78 10.46
N VAL A 72 -10.21 2.97 10.97
CA VAL A 72 -8.95 3.49 11.51
C VAL A 72 -8.13 4.26 10.46
N PHE A 73 -8.17 3.87 9.18
CA PHE A 73 -7.50 4.59 8.11
C PHE A 73 -8.06 6.01 7.95
N PHE A 74 -9.38 6.17 7.99
CA PHE A 74 -10.02 7.49 7.92
C PHE A 74 -9.62 8.38 9.11
N GLY A 75 -9.51 7.81 10.32
CA GLY A 75 -9.02 8.53 11.48
C GLY A 75 -7.58 9.02 11.32
N VAL A 76 -6.69 8.15 10.82
CA VAL A 76 -5.28 8.50 10.54
C VAL A 76 -5.19 9.58 9.45
N VAL A 77 -5.97 9.45 8.37
CA VAL A 77 -6.03 10.44 7.28
C VAL A 77 -6.53 11.79 7.81
N ALA A 78 -7.63 11.80 8.56
CA ALA A 78 -8.19 13.05 9.10
C ALA A 78 -7.18 13.77 10.02
N LEU A 79 -6.49 13.02 10.89
CA LEU A 79 -5.45 13.56 11.76
C LEU A 79 -4.25 14.07 10.95
N GLY A 80 -3.75 13.28 9.99
CA GLY A 80 -2.62 13.67 9.14
C GLY A 80 -2.93 14.93 8.32
N CYS A 81 -4.09 14.96 7.65
CA CYS A 81 -4.51 16.15 6.91
C CYS A 81 -4.64 17.41 7.82
N LEU A 82 -5.14 17.25 9.04
CA LEU A 82 -5.20 18.36 9.99
C LEU A 82 -3.80 18.87 10.35
N VAL A 83 -2.86 17.97 10.68
CA VAL A 83 -1.48 18.34 11.04
C VAL A 83 -0.81 19.04 9.86
N PHE A 84 -0.76 18.43 8.69
CA PHE A 84 -0.05 18.97 7.52
C PHE A 84 -0.67 20.29 7.01
N THR A 85 -2.00 20.42 7.10
CA THR A 85 -2.66 21.67 6.71
C THR A 85 -2.31 22.80 7.68
N THR A 86 -2.29 22.51 8.98
CA THR A 86 -1.92 23.54 9.99
C THR A 86 -0.45 23.92 9.86
N GLU A 87 0.46 22.99 9.64
CA GLU A 87 1.88 23.25 9.38
C GLU A 87 2.08 24.05 8.09
N GLY A 88 1.38 23.69 7.01
CA GLY A 88 1.42 24.43 5.75
C GLY A 88 0.99 25.89 5.90
N ILE A 89 -0.11 26.16 6.62
CA ILE A 89 -0.59 27.52 6.90
C ILE A 89 0.42 28.28 7.77
N THR A 90 0.94 27.65 8.83
CA THR A 90 1.87 28.28 9.78
C THR A 90 3.19 28.66 9.09
N ASN A 91 3.67 27.83 8.16
CA ASN A 91 4.92 28.04 7.45
C ASN A 91 4.77 28.85 6.14
N ASN A 92 3.56 29.36 5.83
CA ASN A 92 3.25 30.03 4.56
C ASN A 92 3.68 29.20 3.33
N ALA A 93 3.45 27.90 3.37
CA ALA A 93 3.86 27.00 2.30
C ALA A 93 3.08 27.27 1.01
N GLU A 94 3.76 27.29 -0.12
CA GLU A 94 3.14 27.39 -1.43
C GLU A 94 2.65 26.00 -1.89
N TYR A 95 1.44 25.96 -2.45
CA TYR A 95 0.85 24.74 -2.96
C TYR A 95 1.16 24.58 -4.44
N LYS A 96 1.40 23.33 -4.84
CA LYS A 96 1.55 22.96 -6.26
C LYS A 96 0.29 23.33 -7.05
N SER A 97 0.45 23.43 -8.37
CA SER A 97 -0.67 23.68 -9.28
C SER A 97 -1.74 22.58 -9.19
N LEU A 98 -3.00 22.94 -9.47
CA LEU A 98 -4.11 21.98 -9.44
C LEU A 98 -3.84 20.73 -10.31
N PRO A 99 -3.29 20.81 -11.53
CA PRO A 99 -2.92 19.61 -12.30
C PRO A 99 -1.93 18.70 -11.56
N GLU A 100 -0.87 19.25 -10.94
CA GLU A 100 0.10 18.47 -10.17
C GLU A 100 -0.56 17.76 -8.98
N ILE A 101 -1.44 18.44 -8.26
CA ILE A 101 -2.22 17.84 -7.16
C ILE A 101 -3.10 16.69 -7.67
N LEU A 102 -3.77 16.86 -8.81
CA LEU A 102 -4.59 15.79 -9.41
C LEU A 102 -3.74 14.61 -9.87
N PHE A 103 -2.55 14.83 -10.43
CA PHE A 103 -1.61 13.77 -10.75
C PHE A 103 -1.11 13.04 -9.51
N PHE A 104 -0.86 13.73 -8.40
CA PHE A 104 -0.52 13.10 -7.13
C PHE A 104 -1.66 12.21 -6.60
N ILE A 105 -2.90 12.70 -6.62
CA ILE A 105 -4.06 11.89 -6.20
C ILE A 105 -4.16 10.62 -7.05
N LEU A 106 -4.01 10.74 -8.37
CA LEU A 106 -4.04 9.59 -9.27
C LEU A 106 -2.85 8.64 -9.01
N PHE A 107 -1.67 9.18 -8.74
CA PHE A 107 -0.47 8.42 -8.39
C PHE A 107 -0.70 7.51 -7.16
N VAL A 108 -1.19 8.05 -6.05
CA VAL A 108 -1.43 7.24 -4.83
C VAL A 108 -2.56 6.22 -5.03
N LEU A 109 -3.57 6.54 -5.83
CA LEU A 109 -4.61 5.57 -6.20
C LEU A 109 -4.04 4.40 -7.02
N LEU A 110 -3.12 4.67 -7.94
CA LEU A 110 -2.45 3.65 -8.74
C LEU A 110 -1.53 2.77 -7.88
N ILE A 111 -0.80 3.34 -6.91
CA ILE A 111 -0.03 2.56 -5.92
C ILE A 111 -0.95 1.56 -5.21
N GLY A 112 -2.01 2.08 -4.58
CA GLY A 112 -2.95 1.23 -3.84
C GLY A 112 -3.54 0.11 -4.72
N LEU A 113 -3.90 0.40 -5.97
CA LEU A 113 -4.39 -0.61 -6.89
C LEU A 113 -3.31 -1.64 -7.27
N ALA A 114 -2.13 -1.18 -7.69
CA ALA A 114 -1.07 -2.05 -8.16
C ALA A 114 -0.58 -3.00 -7.06
N GLU A 115 -0.29 -2.46 -5.89
CA GLU A 115 0.22 -3.24 -4.77
C GLU A 115 -0.82 -4.19 -4.20
N GLU A 116 -2.08 -3.75 -4.01
CA GLU A 116 -3.11 -4.63 -3.50
C GLU A 116 -3.46 -5.75 -4.50
N PHE A 117 -3.43 -5.48 -5.80
CA PHE A 117 -3.61 -6.52 -6.81
C PHE A 117 -2.57 -7.63 -6.71
N ILE A 118 -1.31 -7.29 -6.44
CA ILE A 118 -0.25 -8.27 -6.25
C ILE A 118 -0.37 -8.96 -4.90
N PHE A 119 -0.44 -8.18 -3.80
CA PHE A 119 -0.34 -8.75 -2.45
C PHE A 119 -1.63 -9.41 -1.99
N ARG A 120 -2.80 -8.85 -2.29
CA ARG A 120 -4.08 -9.46 -1.88
C ARG A 120 -4.67 -10.31 -2.98
N GLY A 121 -4.63 -9.81 -4.22
CA GLY A 121 -5.19 -10.53 -5.36
C GLY A 121 -4.41 -11.78 -5.75
N ILE A 122 -3.08 -11.77 -5.70
CA ILE A 122 -2.27 -12.91 -6.10
C ILE A 122 -1.69 -13.64 -4.87
N ILE A 123 -0.92 -12.94 -4.01
CA ILE A 123 -0.15 -13.60 -2.97
C ILE A 123 -1.06 -14.12 -1.86
N THR A 124 -1.92 -13.27 -1.29
CA THR A 124 -2.84 -13.66 -0.21
C THR A 124 -3.77 -14.78 -0.66
N ASP A 125 -4.39 -14.66 -1.84
CA ASP A 125 -5.30 -15.70 -2.35
C ASP A 125 -4.55 -17.01 -2.66
N SER A 126 -3.32 -16.95 -3.19
CA SER A 126 -2.50 -18.15 -3.44
C SER A 126 -2.09 -18.86 -2.15
N ILE A 127 -1.77 -18.10 -1.08
CA ILE A 127 -1.45 -18.69 0.22
C ILE A 127 -2.70 -19.31 0.82
N LEU A 128 -3.83 -18.57 0.81
CA LEU A 128 -5.10 -19.03 1.37
C LEU A 128 -5.61 -20.31 0.70
N GLN A 129 -5.41 -20.47 -0.62
CA GLN A 129 -5.77 -21.68 -1.35
C GLN A 129 -4.91 -22.90 -0.98
N ARG A 130 -3.67 -22.69 -0.54
CA ARG A 130 -2.74 -23.77 -0.17
C ARG A 130 -2.90 -24.26 1.26
N PHE A 131 -3.24 -23.35 2.15
CA PHE A 131 -3.46 -23.69 3.55
C PHE A 131 -4.95 -23.87 3.77
N ASP A 132 -5.32 -25.02 4.38
CA ASP A 132 -6.72 -25.28 4.74
C ASP A 132 -7.37 -24.04 5.32
N HIS A 133 -8.62 -23.79 4.95
CA HIS A 133 -9.41 -22.68 5.49
C HIS A 133 -9.70 -22.83 7.00
N SER A 134 -8.69 -23.30 7.74
CA SER A 134 -8.68 -23.35 9.20
C SER A 134 -8.41 -21.96 9.77
N THR A 135 -8.78 -21.75 11.02
CA THR A 135 -8.45 -20.52 11.75
C THR A 135 -6.95 -20.20 11.70
N ALA A 136 -6.12 -21.22 11.92
CA ALA A 136 -4.66 -21.09 11.86
C ALA A 136 -4.17 -20.75 10.45
N GLY A 137 -4.73 -21.38 9.42
CA GLY A 137 -4.41 -21.11 8.01
C GLY A 137 -4.75 -19.68 7.59
N ILE A 138 -5.91 -19.15 8.02
CA ILE A 138 -6.30 -17.76 7.74
C ILE A 138 -5.33 -16.78 8.42
N VAL A 139 -5.02 -16.98 9.70
CA VAL A 139 -4.09 -16.11 10.45
C VAL A 139 -2.70 -16.17 9.84
N PHE A 140 -2.20 -17.38 9.53
CA PHE A 140 -0.92 -17.57 8.86
C PHE A 140 -0.86 -16.84 7.51
N THR A 141 -1.94 -16.92 6.72
CA THR A 141 -2.04 -16.23 5.42
C THR A 141 -1.92 -14.72 5.58
N VAL A 142 -2.64 -14.13 6.53
CA VAL A 142 -2.58 -12.68 6.77
C VAL A 142 -1.19 -12.26 7.22
N ILE A 143 -0.58 -12.96 8.18
CA ILE A 143 0.75 -12.63 8.70
C ILE A 143 1.81 -12.77 7.61
N SER A 144 1.85 -13.90 6.92
CA SER A 144 2.88 -14.17 5.91
C SER A 144 2.78 -13.22 4.71
N SER A 145 1.57 -12.94 4.21
CA SER A 145 1.39 -11.97 3.12
C SER A 145 1.75 -10.55 3.54
N SER A 146 1.52 -10.18 4.80
CA SER A 146 1.88 -8.87 5.34
C SER A 146 3.39 -8.70 5.53
N ILE A 147 4.08 -9.75 5.96
CA ILE A 147 5.56 -9.77 6.01
C ILE A 147 6.14 -9.64 4.61
N LEU A 148 5.60 -10.39 3.62
CA LEU A 148 6.05 -10.27 2.23
C LEU A 148 5.79 -8.87 1.67
N PHE A 149 4.68 -8.22 2.05
CA PHE A 149 4.39 -6.84 1.69
C PHE A 149 5.43 -5.87 2.28
N GLY A 150 5.76 -6.00 3.55
CA GLY A 150 6.83 -5.20 4.16
C GLY A 150 8.18 -5.45 3.50
N LEU A 151 8.56 -6.71 3.27
CA LEU A 151 9.81 -7.08 2.62
C LEU A 151 9.94 -6.51 1.20
N PHE A 152 8.84 -6.32 0.49
CA PHE A 152 8.83 -5.67 -0.83
C PHE A 152 9.42 -4.25 -0.78
N HIS A 153 9.20 -3.52 0.30
CA HIS A 153 9.72 -2.16 0.48
C HIS A 153 11.26 -2.11 0.62
N PHE A 154 11.93 -3.26 0.80
CA PHE A 154 13.39 -3.31 0.74
C PHE A 154 13.93 -2.79 -0.61
N PHE A 155 13.16 -2.90 -1.69
CA PHE A 155 13.56 -2.35 -2.99
C PHE A 155 13.71 -0.82 -2.99
N ASN A 156 13.15 -0.10 -2.01
CA ASN A 156 13.28 1.35 -1.88
C ASN A 156 14.73 1.75 -1.54
N PHE A 157 15.49 0.87 -0.86
CA PHE A 157 16.92 1.05 -0.67
C PHE A 157 17.66 1.21 -2.00
N PHE A 158 17.35 0.40 -3.00
CA PHE A 158 17.94 0.51 -4.33
C PHE A 158 17.43 1.73 -5.12
N SER A 159 16.40 2.39 -4.63
CA SER A 159 15.85 3.64 -5.19
C SER A 159 16.37 4.89 -4.47
N GLY A 160 17.33 4.73 -3.53
CA GLY A 160 18.01 5.83 -2.86
C GLY A 160 17.55 6.12 -1.43
N GLN A 161 16.62 5.33 -0.88
CA GLN A 161 16.22 5.48 0.53
C GLN A 161 17.35 4.98 1.47
N ALA A 162 17.58 5.68 2.59
CA ALA A 162 18.52 5.23 3.61
C ALA A 162 18.15 3.84 4.13
N LEU A 163 19.16 3.02 4.46
CA LEU A 163 18.95 1.62 4.88
C LEU A 163 18.11 1.55 6.17
N GLU A 164 18.40 2.40 7.13
CA GLU A 164 17.69 2.48 8.41
C GLU A 164 16.21 2.82 8.21
N GLU A 165 15.91 3.82 7.37
CA GLU A 165 14.55 4.20 7.04
C GLU A 165 13.83 3.09 6.27
N THR A 166 14.54 2.39 5.38
CA THR A 166 14.01 1.23 4.67
C THR A 166 13.58 0.13 5.63
N PHE A 167 14.40 -0.20 6.65
CA PHE A 167 14.01 -1.18 7.67
C PHE A 167 12.82 -0.73 8.51
N VAL A 168 12.77 0.54 8.90
CA VAL A 168 11.62 1.10 9.62
C VAL A 168 10.36 0.99 8.76
N GLN A 169 10.43 1.34 7.48
CA GLN A 169 9.33 1.22 6.54
C GLN A 169 8.87 -0.24 6.37
N MET A 170 9.79 -1.19 6.21
CA MET A 170 9.45 -2.61 6.09
C MET A 170 8.62 -3.10 7.27
N ILE A 171 8.98 -2.71 8.49
CA ILE A 171 8.24 -3.08 9.70
C ILE A 171 6.87 -2.38 9.73
N ALA A 172 6.85 -1.07 9.48
CA ALA A 172 5.62 -0.26 9.46
C ALA A 172 4.60 -0.80 8.45
N THR A 173 5.04 -1.06 7.22
CA THR A 173 4.17 -1.56 6.15
C THR A 173 3.73 -3.00 6.37
N SER A 174 4.55 -3.85 7.03
CA SER A 174 4.11 -5.17 7.49
C SER A 174 2.94 -5.06 8.47
N MET A 175 3.02 -4.13 9.43
CA MET A 175 1.96 -3.91 10.42
C MET A 175 0.67 -3.39 9.78
N THR A 176 0.75 -2.41 8.88
CA THR A 176 -0.39 -1.93 8.08
C THR A 176 -0.96 -3.04 7.21
N GLY A 177 -0.07 -3.82 6.60
CA GLY A 177 -0.41 -4.99 5.80
C GLY A 177 -1.30 -5.99 6.53
N CYS A 178 -1.12 -6.16 7.85
CA CYS A 178 -1.98 -7.04 8.66
C CYS A 178 -3.44 -6.58 8.63
N LEU A 179 -3.73 -5.29 8.72
CA LEU A 179 -5.10 -4.80 8.67
C LEU A 179 -5.70 -4.92 7.26
N LEU A 180 -4.97 -4.49 6.23
CA LEU A 180 -5.43 -4.62 4.84
C LEU A 180 -5.70 -6.08 4.46
N GLY A 181 -4.79 -7.00 4.85
CA GLY A 181 -4.95 -8.44 4.66
C GLY A 181 -6.16 -8.99 5.43
N ALA A 182 -6.36 -8.59 6.68
CA ALA A 182 -7.51 -8.99 7.50
C ALA A 182 -8.84 -8.53 6.89
N ILE A 183 -8.91 -7.27 6.42
CA ILE A 183 -10.10 -6.72 5.75
C ILE A 183 -10.37 -7.49 4.45
N TYR A 184 -9.33 -7.72 3.64
CA TYR A 184 -9.46 -8.45 2.38
C TYR A 184 -9.96 -9.87 2.58
N VAL A 185 -9.34 -10.64 3.47
CA VAL A 185 -9.76 -12.02 3.74
C VAL A 185 -11.20 -12.09 4.24
N ARG A 186 -11.62 -11.11 5.05
CA ARG A 186 -12.98 -11.06 5.61
C ARG A 186 -14.05 -10.68 4.61
N HIS A 187 -13.79 -9.73 3.73
CA HIS A 187 -14.82 -9.12 2.88
C HIS A 187 -14.64 -9.38 1.38
N LYS A 188 -13.47 -9.87 0.99
CA LYS A 188 -13.12 -10.21 -0.41
C LYS A 188 -13.41 -9.06 -1.38
N ASN A 189 -12.98 -7.84 -1.02
CA ASN A 189 -13.10 -6.69 -1.91
C ASN A 189 -11.75 -5.99 -2.09
N ILE A 190 -11.13 -6.20 -3.26
CA ILE A 190 -9.80 -5.68 -3.59
C ILE A 190 -9.81 -4.15 -3.76
N TYR A 191 -10.88 -3.60 -4.33
CA TYR A 191 -10.97 -2.17 -4.60
C TYR A 191 -11.09 -1.34 -3.31
N ALA A 192 -11.80 -1.89 -2.30
CA ALA A 192 -11.90 -1.23 -1.00
C ALA A 192 -10.56 -1.21 -0.26
N VAL A 193 -9.79 -2.31 -0.28
CA VAL A 193 -8.47 -2.32 0.37
C VAL A 193 -7.46 -1.48 -0.39
N ALA A 194 -7.52 -1.45 -1.73
CA ALA A 194 -6.71 -0.55 -2.54
C ALA A 194 -7.01 0.94 -2.24
N PHE A 195 -8.28 1.28 -2.08
CA PHE A 195 -8.68 2.63 -1.67
C PHE A 195 -8.19 2.99 -0.26
N LEU A 196 -8.32 2.08 0.71
CA LEU A 196 -7.81 2.30 2.08
C LEU A 196 -6.29 2.46 2.10
N HIS A 197 -5.57 1.69 1.28
CA HIS A 197 -4.13 1.82 1.10
C HIS A 197 -3.78 3.20 0.51
N ALA A 198 -4.40 3.57 -0.59
CA ALA A 198 -4.19 4.88 -1.21
C ALA A 198 -4.46 6.06 -0.28
N LEU A 199 -5.44 5.95 0.63
CA LEU A 199 -5.68 6.96 1.67
C LEU A 199 -4.49 7.11 2.63
N LEU A 200 -3.83 6.01 2.99
CA LEU A 200 -2.65 6.08 3.84
C LEU A 200 -1.48 6.72 3.09
N ASP A 201 -1.24 6.31 1.84
CA ASP A 201 -0.19 6.90 1.00
C ASP A 201 -0.44 8.39 0.75
N PHE A 202 -1.68 8.77 0.51
CA PHE A 202 -2.09 10.16 0.42
C PHE A 202 -1.63 10.95 1.65
N THR A 203 -1.83 10.40 2.85
CA THR A 203 -1.46 11.06 4.09
C THR A 203 0.05 11.11 4.29
N THR A 204 0.74 9.99 4.08
CA THR A 204 2.19 9.88 4.33
C THR A 204 3.03 10.66 3.32
N MET A 205 2.50 10.91 2.13
CA MET A 205 3.15 11.67 1.05
C MET A 205 2.53 13.05 0.81
N PHE A 206 1.64 13.52 1.69
CA PHE A 206 0.88 14.76 1.50
C PHE A 206 1.77 15.96 1.18
N GLU A 207 2.77 16.24 2.02
CA GLU A 207 3.67 17.38 1.81
C GLU A 207 4.40 17.30 0.47
N ARG A 208 4.92 16.11 0.15
CA ARG A 208 5.64 15.87 -1.10
C ARG A 208 4.76 16.02 -2.35
N GLY A 209 3.49 15.67 -2.23
CA GLY A 209 2.51 15.74 -3.32
C GLY A 209 1.86 17.10 -3.50
N PHE A 210 1.72 17.89 -2.43
CA PHE A 210 0.94 19.14 -2.41
C PHE A 210 1.77 20.39 -2.36
N LEU A 211 2.94 20.38 -1.67
CA LEU A 211 3.70 21.59 -1.40
C LEU A 211 4.84 21.77 -2.41
N GLU A 212 5.07 23.02 -2.85
CA GLU A 212 6.22 23.35 -3.68
C GLU A 212 7.54 23.14 -2.91
N GLY A 213 8.62 22.91 -3.62
CA GLY A 213 9.91 22.63 -3.03
C GLY A 213 10.08 21.20 -2.49
N ASN A 214 9.00 20.41 -2.41
CA ASN A 214 9.03 19.01 -1.98
C ASN A 214 8.92 18.04 -3.17
N SER A 215 9.61 16.90 -3.08
CA SER A 215 9.61 15.84 -4.09
C SER A 215 9.20 14.51 -3.48
N ILE A 216 8.53 13.66 -4.29
CA ILE A 216 8.22 12.28 -3.92
C ILE A 216 9.47 11.40 -3.89
N GLN A 217 10.59 11.85 -4.47
CA GLN A 217 11.85 11.08 -4.47
C GLN A 217 12.33 10.78 -3.05
N TYR A 218 12.93 9.61 -2.90
CA TYR A 218 13.60 9.26 -1.65
C TYR A 218 14.86 10.11 -1.49
N GLU A 219 15.05 10.63 -0.28
CA GLU A 219 16.27 11.31 0.12
C GLU A 219 17.07 10.39 1.03
N ASN A 220 18.38 10.32 0.77
CA ASN A 220 19.28 9.55 1.63
C ASN A 220 19.66 10.38 2.87
N ILE A 221 18.67 10.61 3.74
CA ILE A 221 18.85 11.33 4.99
C ILE A 221 19.12 10.29 6.09
N ALA A 222 20.26 10.42 6.76
CA ALA A 222 20.55 9.62 7.93
C ALA A 222 19.53 9.90 9.04
N VAL A 223 18.93 8.85 9.58
CA VAL A 223 17.95 8.96 10.66
C VAL A 223 18.41 8.15 11.88
N ASP A 224 18.04 8.61 13.06
CA ASP A 224 18.25 7.84 14.29
C ASP A 224 17.34 6.62 14.27
N PHE A 225 17.89 5.47 13.96
CA PHE A 225 17.13 4.22 13.74
C PHE A 225 16.25 3.86 14.93
N VAL A 226 16.78 3.87 16.15
CA VAL A 226 16.03 3.39 17.32
C VAL A 226 14.83 4.27 17.67
N PRO A 227 14.93 5.61 17.75
CA PRO A 227 13.78 6.48 17.92
C PRO A 227 12.72 6.33 16.83
N ARG A 228 13.15 6.26 15.56
CA ARG A 228 12.24 6.06 14.41
C ARG A 228 11.52 4.72 14.46
N LEU A 229 12.24 3.65 14.80
CA LEU A 229 11.63 2.33 14.97
C LEU A 229 10.58 2.33 16.10
N ILE A 230 10.90 2.91 17.25
CA ILE A 230 9.97 3.02 18.38
C ILE A 230 8.72 3.83 17.96
N GLN A 231 8.90 4.94 17.26
CA GLN A 231 7.80 5.76 16.74
C GLN A 231 6.93 4.94 15.79
N ALA A 232 7.53 4.24 14.82
CA ALA A 232 6.81 3.39 13.87
C ALA A 232 6.04 2.28 14.59
N LEU A 233 6.65 1.56 15.52
CA LEU A 233 5.98 0.52 16.30
C LEU A 233 4.78 1.07 17.07
N LYS A 234 4.90 2.25 17.69
CA LYS A 234 3.79 2.89 18.42
C LYS A 234 2.67 3.31 17.47
N SER A 235 2.97 4.03 16.40
CA SER A 235 1.97 4.54 15.47
C SER A 235 1.27 3.42 14.68
N GLN A 236 2.02 2.41 14.25
CA GLN A 236 1.47 1.31 13.44
C GLN A 236 0.79 0.22 14.28
N SER A 237 0.98 0.18 15.60
CA SER A 237 0.32 -0.80 16.49
C SER A 237 -1.22 -0.76 16.36
N VAL A 238 -1.80 0.40 16.08
CA VAL A 238 -3.25 0.57 15.87
C VAL A 238 -3.77 -0.32 14.75
N PHE A 239 -3.01 -0.50 13.66
CA PHE A 239 -3.41 -1.34 12.54
C PHE A 239 -3.39 -2.83 12.91
N VAL A 240 -2.39 -3.27 13.68
CA VAL A 240 -2.34 -4.66 14.18
C VAL A 240 -3.50 -4.94 15.14
N ILE A 241 -3.76 -4.03 16.08
CA ILE A 241 -4.89 -4.14 17.01
C ILE A 241 -6.20 -4.20 16.24
N ALA A 242 -6.41 -3.30 15.25
CA ALA A 242 -7.60 -3.31 14.41
C ALA A 242 -7.73 -4.62 13.61
N ALA A 243 -6.62 -5.18 13.09
CA ALA A 243 -6.63 -6.47 12.38
C ALA A 243 -7.13 -7.62 13.29
N ILE A 244 -6.70 -7.65 14.55
CA ILE A 244 -7.18 -8.62 15.55
C ILE A 244 -8.69 -8.48 15.76
N PHE A 245 -9.21 -7.26 15.86
CA PHE A 245 -10.67 -7.02 15.95
C PHE A 245 -11.43 -7.42 14.69
N VAL A 246 -10.87 -7.15 13.51
CA VAL A 246 -11.46 -7.54 12.21
C VAL A 246 -11.57 -9.07 12.12
N LEU A 247 -10.55 -9.80 12.53
CA LEU A 247 -10.48 -11.27 12.53
C LEU A 247 -10.74 -11.92 13.90
N ARG A 248 -11.51 -11.26 14.78
CA ARG A 248 -11.85 -11.84 16.08
C ARG A 248 -12.39 -13.28 15.96
N PRO A 249 -12.27 -14.14 17.01
CA PRO A 249 -12.57 -15.58 16.93
C PRO A 249 -13.93 -15.93 16.34
N LYS A 250 -14.97 -15.12 16.61
CA LYS A 250 -16.32 -15.30 16.03
C LYS A 250 -16.30 -15.20 14.51
N ILE A 251 -15.53 -14.26 13.95
CA ILE A 251 -15.42 -14.03 12.50
C ILE A 251 -14.59 -15.14 11.87
N LEU A 252 -13.46 -15.50 12.44
CA LEU A 252 -12.62 -16.60 11.96
C LEU A 252 -13.41 -17.91 11.86
N LYS A 253 -14.18 -18.28 12.91
CA LYS A 253 -15.04 -19.47 12.88
C LYS A 253 -16.12 -19.39 11.79
N LYS A 254 -16.66 -18.19 11.50
CA LYS A 254 -17.61 -17.97 10.42
C LYS A 254 -16.95 -18.21 9.06
N LEU A 255 -15.79 -17.59 8.80
CA LEU A 255 -15.03 -17.74 7.55
C LEU A 255 -14.67 -19.20 7.26
N VAL A 256 -14.19 -19.94 8.27
CA VAL A 256 -13.90 -21.39 8.17
C VAL A 256 -15.16 -22.19 7.78
N ARG A 257 -16.32 -21.83 8.30
CA ARG A 257 -17.57 -22.54 8.00
C ARG A 257 -18.10 -22.24 6.60
N GLU A 258 -17.92 -21.01 6.11
CA GLU A 258 -18.38 -20.57 4.79
C GLU A 258 -17.47 -21.06 3.64
N SER A 259 -16.25 -21.52 3.97
CA SER A 259 -15.29 -22.03 3.00
C SER A 259 -15.36 -23.57 2.81
N ARG A 260 -16.16 -24.28 3.62
CA ARG A 260 -16.45 -25.72 3.51
C ARG A 260 -17.69 -25.95 2.68
#